data_08b59705241fa20fa135693ef3675932
#
_entry.id   08b59705241fa20fa135693ef3675932
#
_cell.length_a   1.000
_cell.length_b   1.000
_cell.length_c   1.000
_cell.angle_alpha   90.00
_cell.angle_beta   90.00
_cell.angle_gamma   90.00
#
_symmetry.space_group_name_H-M   'P 1'
#
loop_
_entity.id
_entity.type
_entity.pdbx_description
1 polymer ?
#
loop_
_entity_poly.entity_id
_entity_poly.type
_entity_poly.pdbx_seq_one_letter_code
_entity_poly.pdbx_strand_id
1 'polypeptide(L)'
;MKTAIKLALIYLAMQILGALAVGPFTMIYAYVKYGTVDRASEFALAPTLLAGFVFMLIYLWQKGYLTGDKRLYSPVSVSYLSWSAMMGISMIYLIDFLMSHLTFLPDWLSDTFDLLQSGWLGIICVAILGPILEELLFRGAITKVLLKKYNPVV
;
A
#
# COMPACT_ATOMS: atom_id res chain seq x y z
N MET A 1 10.84 12.38 15.17
CA MET A 1 9.98 11.23 15.47
C MET A 1 8.48 11.56 15.40
N LYS A 2 7.95 12.56 16.14
CA LYS A 2 6.49 12.86 16.14
C LYS A 2 5.88 13.03 14.74
N THR A 3 6.56 13.71 13.82
CA THR A 3 6.04 13.94 12.45
C THR A 3 6.06 12.67 11.60
N ALA A 4 7.05 11.80 11.75
CA ALA A 4 7.11 10.52 11.04
C ALA A 4 5.98 9.58 11.51
N ILE A 5 5.78 9.49 12.82
CA ILE A 5 4.67 8.72 13.41
C ILE A 5 3.32 9.31 12.95
N LYS A 6 3.18 10.64 12.95
CA LYS A 6 1.98 11.30 12.43
C LYS A 6 1.70 10.94 10.97
N LEU A 7 2.71 10.89 10.10
CA LEU A 7 2.54 10.49 8.71
C LEU A 7 2.07 9.03 8.57
N ALA A 8 2.64 8.12 9.36
CA ALA A 8 2.21 6.73 9.39
C ALA A 8 0.74 6.60 9.86
N LEU A 9 0.35 7.34 10.91
CA LEU A 9 -1.03 7.36 11.39
C LEU A 9 -1.99 7.97 10.36
N ILE A 10 -1.57 9.01 9.64
CA ILE A 10 -2.36 9.60 8.55
C ILE A 10 -2.54 8.58 7.41
N TYR A 11 -1.51 7.81 7.08
CA TYR A 11 -1.64 6.75 6.08
C TYR A 11 -2.72 5.73 6.46
N LEU A 12 -2.73 5.26 7.70
CA LEU A 12 -3.78 4.36 8.19
C LEU A 12 -5.17 5.03 8.17
N ALA A 13 -5.25 6.30 8.57
CA ALA A 13 -6.51 7.06 8.52
C ALA A 13 -7.03 7.22 7.08
N MET A 14 -6.14 7.43 6.09
CA MET A 14 -6.54 7.53 4.68
C MET A 14 -7.04 6.19 4.13
N GLN A 15 -6.53 5.05 4.60
CA GLN A 15 -7.07 3.74 4.24
C GLN A 15 -8.50 3.55 4.79
N ILE A 16 -8.72 3.94 6.03
CA ILE A 16 -10.06 3.90 6.65
C ILE A 16 -11.03 4.83 5.90
N LEU A 17 -10.60 6.05 5.55
CA LEU A 17 -11.40 6.98 4.77
C LEU A 17 -11.73 6.43 3.37
N GLY A 18 -10.78 5.75 2.72
CA GLY A 18 -11.00 5.05 1.46
C GLY A 18 -12.10 3.98 1.58
N ALA A 19 -12.05 3.18 2.64
CA ALA A 19 -13.07 2.18 2.93
C ALA A 19 -14.45 2.80 3.19
N LEU A 20 -14.52 3.87 3.97
CA LEU A 20 -15.76 4.59 4.25
C LEU A 20 -16.34 5.28 3.01
N ALA A 21 -15.49 5.79 2.12
CA ALA A 21 -15.94 6.45 0.89
C ALA A 21 -16.47 5.45 -0.14
N VAL A 22 -15.84 4.30 -0.29
CA VAL A 22 -16.17 3.30 -1.33
C VAL A 22 -17.17 2.24 -0.81
N GLY A 23 -17.12 1.90 0.47
CA GLY A 23 -17.95 0.86 1.07
C GLY A 23 -19.44 0.98 0.78
N PRO A 24 -20.09 2.12 0.97
CA PRO A 24 -21.50 2.30 0.66
C PRO A 24 -21.85 2.03 -0.81
N PHE A 25 -20.99 2.46 -1.75
CA PHE A 25 -21.19 2.23 -3.19
C PHE A 25 -21.08 0.77 -3.56
N THR A 26 -20.12 0.04 -2.97
CA THR A 26 -19.98 -1.40 -3.21
C THR A 26 -21.13 -2.19 -2.62
N MET A 27 -21.65 -1.80 -1.46
CA MET A 27 -22.86 -2.39 -0.86
C MET A 27 -24.09 -2.18 -1.75
N ILE A 28 -24.31 -0.97 -2.25
CA ILE A 28 -25.42 -0.66 -3.16
C ILE A 28 -25.27 -1.48 -4.46
N TYR A 29 -24.07 -1.52 -5.03
CA TYR A 29 -23.79 -2.29 -6.24
C TYR A 29 -24.09 -3.79 -6.05
N ALA A 30 -23.62 -4.36 -4.94
CA ALA A 30 -23.86 -5.77 -4.62
C ALA A 30 -25.36 -6.06 -4.44
N TYR A 31 -26.07 -5.18 -3.73
CA TYR A 31 -27.52 -5.32 -3.54
C TYR A 31 -28.29 -5.25 -4.86
N VAL A 32 -27.97 -4.31 -5.73
CA VAL A 32 -28.64 -4.15 -7.05
C VAL A 32 -28.36 -5.34 -7.97
N LYS A 33 -27.13 -5.86 -7.95
CA LYS A 33 -26.72 -6.92 -8.89
C LYS A 33 -27.04 -8.32 -8.42
N TYR A 34 -26.95 -8.59 -7.10
CA TYR A 34 -27.04 -9.94 -6.52
C TYR A 34 -28.19 -10.09 -5.53
N GLY A 35 -28.89 -9.01 -5.16
CA GLY A 35 -29.96 -9.04 -4.17
C GLY A 35 -29.49 -9.22 -2.71
N THR A 36 -28.20 -9.34 -2.47
CA THR A 36 -27.60 -9.52 -1.15
C THR A 36 -26.38 -8.62 -0.97
N VAL A 37 -26.14 -8.19 0.28
CA VAL A 37 -24.98 -7.33 0.62
C VAL A 37 -23.74 -8.16 0.94
N ASP A 38 -23.89 -9.45 1.18
CA ASP A 38 -22.82 -10.35 1.63
C ASP A 38 -21.64 -10.43 0.64
N ARG A 39 -21.94 -10.30 -0.65
CA ARG A 39 -20.92 -10.27 -1.71
C ARG A 39 -20.23 -8.93 -1.89
N ALA A 40 -20.61 -7.89 -1.13
CA ALA A 40 -19.97 -6.59 -1.25
C ALA A 40 -18.47 -6.65 -0.93
N SER A 41 -18.05 -7.50 -0.01
CA SER A 41 -16.65 -7.70 0.37
C SER A 41 -15.78 -8.18 -0.81
N GLU A 42 -16.32 -9.02 -1.69
CA GLU A 42 -15.60 -9.55 -2.87
C GLU A 42 -15.17 -8.43 -3.84
N PHE A 43 -15.96 -7.36 -3.92
CA PHE A 43 -15.71 -6.24 -4.84
C PHE A 43 -15.18 -4.99 -4.16
N ALA A 44 -15.25 -4.91 -2.83
CA ALA A 44 -14.91 -3.69 -2.08
C ALA A 44 -13.41 -3.53 -1.89
N LEU A 45 -12.65 -4.60 -1.72
CA LEU A 45 -11.27 -4.57 -1.27
C LEU A 45 -10.36 -3.76 -2.20
N ALA A 46 -10.32 -4.08 -3.48
CA ALA A 46 -9.45 -3.39 -4.43
C ALA A 46 -9.84 -1.90 -4.63
N PRO A 47 -11.12 -1.52 -4.82
CA PRO A 47 -11.51 -0.11 -4.90
C PRO A 47 -11.27 0.67 -3.60
N THR A 48 -11.41 0.07 -2.42
CA THR A 48 -11.14 0.75 -1.15
C THR A 48 -9.66 1.02 -0.96
N LEU A 49 -8.79 0.07 -1.30
CA LEU A 49 -7.34 0.27 -1.32
C LEU A 49 -6.93 1.38 -2.29
N LEU A 50 -7.49 1.35 -3.50
CA LEU A 50 -7.24 2.37 -4.51
C LEU A 50 -7.64 3.77 -4.01
N ALA A 51 -8.82 3.91 -3.40
CA ALA A 51 -9.28 5.17 -2.84
C ALA A 51 -8.37 5.67 -1.71
N GLY A 52 -7.96 4.78 -0.80
CA GLY A 52 -7.01 5.11 0.25
C GLY A 52 -5.65 5.57 -0.30
N PHE A 53 -5.16 4.94 -1.37
CA PHE A 53 -3.94 5.36 -2.07
C PHE A 53 -4.09 6.74 -2.70
N VAL A 54 -5.19 6.99 -3.40
CA VAL A 54 -5.47 8.30 -4.01
C VAL A 54 -5.54 9.39 -2.94
N PHE A 55 -6.25 9.17 -1.84
CA PHE A 55 -6.33 10.13 -0.75
C PHE A 55 -4.97 10.43 -0.13
N MET A 56 -4.13 9.40 0.05
CA MET A 56 -2.78 9.59 0.57
C MET A 56 -1.89 10.34 -0.41
N LEU A 57 -1.95 10.06 -1.71
CA LEU A 57 -1.20 10.81 -2.74
C LEU A 57 -1.62 12.28 -2.78
N ILE A 58 -2.92 12.57 -2.72
CA ILE A 58 -3.44 13.94 -2.67
C ILE A 58 -2.90 14.66 -1.42
N TYR A 59 -2.93 14.00 -0.27
CA TYR A 59 -2.40 14.55 0.98
C TYR A 59 -0.90 14.87 0.88
N LEU A 60 -0.09 13.93 0.37
CA LEU A 60 1.35 14.12 0.20
C LEU A 60 1.65 15.26 -0.76
N TRP A 61 0.87 15.38 -1.84
CA TRP A 61 1.01 16.46 -2.81
C TRP A 61 0.65 17.83 -2.21
N GLN A 62 -0.51 17.94 -1.56
CA GLN A 62 -0.95 19.19 -0.90
C GLN A 62 0.03 19.67 0.18
N LYS A 63 0.67 18.76 0.89
CA LYS A 63 1.68 19.09 1.90
C LYS A 63 3.08 19.34 1.32
N GLY A 64 3.25 19.27 0.00
CA GLY A 64 4.52 19.54 -0.68
C GLY A 64 5.61 18.48 -0.46
N TYR A 65 5.24 17.28 0.01
CA TYR A 65 6.23 16.22 0.18
C TYR A 65 6.72 15.65 -1.16
N LEU A 66 5.87 15.69 -2.20
CA LEU A 66 6.19 15.17 -3.54
C LEU A 66 6.77 16.24 -4.47
N THR A 67 6.65 17.53 -4.13
CA THR A 67 7.10 18.63 -4.96
C THR A 67 8.50 19.10 -4.56
N GLY A 68 9.32 19.45 -5.56
CA GLY A 68 10.60 20.14 -5.34
C GLY A 68 11.82 19.27 -5.11
N ASP A 69 11.73 17.95 -5.22
CA ASP A 69 12.89 17.09 -5.06
C ASP A 69 13.33 16.43 -6.37
N LYS A 70 14.40 16.95 -6.96
CA LYS A 70 15.03 16.38 -8.17
C LYS A 70 15.56 14.94 -7.95
N ARG A 71 15.73 14.52 -6.69
CA ARG A 71 16.23 13.17 -6.35
C ARG A 71 15.23 12.07 -6.60
N LEU A 72 13.92 12.37 -6.66
CA LEU A 72 12.88 11.40 -7.02
C LEU A 72 13.03 10.88 -8.45
N TYR A 73 13.72 11.64 -9.31
CA TYR A 73 13.93 11.32 -10.73
C TYR A 73 15.38 10.94 -11.04
N SER A 74 16.20 10.61 -10.02
CA SER A 74 17.57 10.18 -10.28
C SER A 74 17.56 8.80 -10.98
N PRO A 75 18.33 8.63 -12.06
CA PRO A 75 18.42 7.34 -12.73
C PRO A 75 19.03 6.31 -11.79
N VAL A 76 18.35 5.16 -11.70
CA VAL A 76 18.81 4.03 -10.91
C VAL A 76 19.62 3.10 -11.82
N SER A 77 20.77 2.61 -11.35
CA SER A 77 21.57 1.68 -12.14
C SER A 77 20.85 0.34 -12.34
N VAL A 78 21.02 -0.25 -13.52
CA VAL A 78 20.42 -1.56 -13.85
C VAL A 78 20.91 -2.64 -12.85
N SER A 79 22.16 -2.56 -12.43
CA SER A 79 22.72 -3.48 -11.43
C SER A 79 21.97 -3.37 -10.08
N TYR A 80 21.63 -2.17 -9.64
CA TYR A 80 20.85 -1.98 -8.42
C TYR A 80 19.44 -2.57 -8.55
N LEU A 81 18.79 -2.37 -9.69
CA LEU A 81 17.47 -2.96 -9.97
C LEU A 81 17.50 -4.49 -9.98
N SER A 82 18.52 -5.09 -10.58
CA SER A 82 18.65 -6.55 -10.62
C SER A 82 18.88 -7.15 -9.24
N TRP A 83 19.73 -6.54 -8.41
CA TRP A 83 19.92 -6.97 -7.01
C TRP A 83 18.66 -6.80 -6.17
N SER A 84 17.92 -5.69 -6.35
CA SER A 84 16.65 -5.47 -5.66
C SER A 84 15.60 -6.50 -6.06
N ALA A 85 15.50 -6.84 -7.34
CA ALA A 85 14.60 -7.87 -7.84
C ALA A 85 14.96 -9.26 -7.29
N MET A 86 16.25 -9.61 -7.28
CA MET A 86 16.74 -10.86 -6.70
C MET A 86 16.41 -10.95 -5.20
N MET A 87 16.63 -9.85 -4.45
CA MET A 87 16.29 -9.79 -3.05
C MET A 87 14.78 -9.94 -2.82
N GLY A 88 13.95 -9.31 -3.66
CA GLY A 88 12.48 -9.45 -3.60
C GLY A 88 12.02 -10.89 -3.81
N ILE A 89 12.55 -11.56 -4.85
CA ILE A 89 12.25 -12.97 -5.12
C ILE A 89 12.68 -13.87 -3.94
N SER A 90 13.88 -13.66 -3.42
CA SER A 90 14.39 -14.42 -2.28
C SER A 90 13.51 -14.22 -1.04
N MET A 91 12.99 -13.01 -0.83
CA MET A 91 12.09 -12.69 0.27
C MET A 91 10.73 -13.38 0.14
N ILE A 92 10.20 -13.50 -1.08
CA ILE A 92 8.96 -14.26 -1.34
C ILE A 92 9.13 -15.71 -0.91
N TYR A 93 10.21 -16.39 -1.34
CA TYR A 93 10.49 -17.77 -0.93
C TYR A 93 10.67 -17.91 0.58
N LEU A 94 11.33 -16.94 1.22
CA LEU A 94 11.52 -16.96 2.67
C LEU A 94 10.18 -16.82 3.41
N ILE A 95 9.30 -15.92 2.95
CA ILE A 95 7.98 -15.72 3.54
C ILE A 95 7.12 -16.97 3.35
N ASP A 96 7.11 -17.55 2.15
CA ASP A 96 6.36 -18.77 1.85
C ASP A 96 6.83 -19.94 2.74
N PHE A 97 8.14 -20.12 2.86
CA PHE A 97 8.72 -21.10 3.77
C PHE A 97 8.33 -20.86 5.23
N LEU A 98 8.38 -19.63 5.71
CA LEU A 98 7.98 -19.28 7.08
C LEU A 98 6.48 -19.53 7.30
N MET A 99 5.63 -19.12 6.35
CA MET A 99 4.17 -19.31 6.46
C MET A 99 3.79 -20.79 6.44
N SER A 100 4.48 -21.63 5.66
CA SER A 100 4.23 -23.08 5.66
C SER A 100 4.51 -23.76 7.01
N HIS A 101 5.33 -23.13 7.87
CA HIS A 101 5.65 -23.64 9.22
C HIS A 101 4.84 -22.97 10.34
N LEU A 102 4.17 -21.85 10.06
CA LEU A 102 3.39 -21.09 11.04
C LEU A 102 1.91 -21.53 11.02
N THR A 103 1.64 -22.77 11.39
CA THR A 103 0.30 -23.35 11.41
C THR A 103 -0.68 -22.75 12.42
N PHE A 104 -0.19 -21.85 13.30
CA PHE A 104 -1.02 -21.20 14.32
C PHE A 104 -1.64 -19.88 13.83
N LEU A 105 -1.24 -19.37 12.66
CA LEU A 105 -1.83 -18.16 12.10
C LEU A 105 -3.21 -18.47 11.49
N PRO A 106 -4.24 -17.67 11.82
CA PRO A 106 -5.55 -17.88 11.23
C PRO A 106 -5.56 -17.57 9.72
N ASP A 107 -6.30 -18.37 8.95
CA ASP A 107 -6.37 -18.31 7.48
C ASP A 107 -7.06 -17.06 6.91
N TRP A 108 -7.53 -16.12 7.76
CA TRP A 108 -8.19 -14.91 7.28
C TRP A 108 -7.32 -14.03 6.36
N LEU A 109 -6.00 -14.20 6.44
CA LEU A 109 -5.06 -13.52 5.53
C LEU A 109 -5.10 -14.15 4.13
N SER A 110 -5.19 -15.48 4.01
CA SER A 110 -5.27 -16.16 2.71
C SER A 110 -6.53 -15.74 1.95
N ASP A 111 -7.69 -15.75 2.61
CA ASP A 111 -8.94 -15.30 2.01
C ASP A 111 -8.87 -13.87 1.47
N THR A 112 -8.22 -12.98 2.22
CA THR A 112 -8.03 -11.59 1.79
C THR A 112 -7.12 -11.47 0.57
N PHE A 113 -6.03 -12.23 0.55
CA PHE A 113 -5.11 -12.26 -0.59
C PHE A 113 -5.75 -12.90 -1.82
N ASP A 114 -6.52 -13.96 -1.66
CA ASP A 114 -7.25 -14.63 -2.74
C ASP A 114 -8.27 -13.68 -3.37
N LEU A 115 -9.00 -12.90 -2.56
CA LEU A 115 -9.90 -11.86 -3.05
C LEU A 115 -9.17 -10.77 -3.84
N LEU A 116 -8.01 -10.33 -3.38
CA LEU A 116 -7.21 -9.33 -4.10
C LEU A 116 -6.61 -9.88 -5.40
N GLN A 117 -6.21 -11.15 -5.42
CA GLN A 117 -5.64 -11.79 -6.60
C GLN A 117 -6.71 -12.26 -7.61
N SER A 118 -7.96 -12.42 -7.20
CA SER A 118 -9.06 -12.83 -8.08
C SER A 118 -9.36 -11.83 -9.20
N GLY A 119 -8.94 -10.56 -9.03
CA GLY A 119 -9.15 -9.48 -10.00
C GLY A 119 -7.85 -8.75 -10.39
N TRP A 120 -7.69 -8.45 -11.68
CA TRP A 120 -6.53 -7.71 -12.19
C TRP A 120 -6.34 -6.35 -11.49
N LEU A 121 -7.43 -5.69 -11.05
CA LEU A 121 -7.37 -4.44 -10.30
C LEU A 121 -6.69 -4.63 -8.94
N GLY A 122 -7.01 -5.70 -8.23
CA GLY A 122 -6.38 -6.02 -6.95
C GLY A 122 -4.87 -6.30 -7.12
N ILE A 123 -4.50 -7.03 -8.17
CA ILE A 123 -3.08 -7.30 -8.49
C ILE A 123 -2.34 -5.98 -8.73
N ILE A 124 -2.90 -5.05 -9.54
CA ILE A 124 -2.28 -3.74 -9.76
C ILE A 124 -2.16 -2.94 -8.46
N CYS A 125 -3.20 -2.94 -7.63
CA CYS A 125 -3.17 -2.22 -6.35
C CYS A 125 -2.05 -2.74 -5.43
N VAL A 126 -1.91 -4.05 -5.30
CA VAL A 126 -0.93 -4.65 -4.38
C VAL A 126 0.48 -4.69 -4.96
N ALA A 127 0.62 -5.11 -6.23
CA ALA A 127 1.94 -5.34 -6.83
C ALA A 127 2.60 -4.07 -7.38
N ILE A 128 1.83 -3.05 -7.74
CA ILE A 128 2.35 -1.82 -8.38
C ILE A 128 2.10 -0.59 -7.50
N LEU A 129 0.84 -0.30 -7.20
CA LEU A 129 0.48 0.93 -6.51
C LEU A 129 0.90 0.92 -5.03
N GLY A 130 0.81 -0.22 -4.35
CA GLY A 130 1.28 -0.38 -2.98
C GLY A 130 2.75 0.00 -2.83
N PRO A 131 3.68 -0.69 -3.49
CA PRO A 131 5.10 -0.38 -3.45
C PRO A 131 5.44 1.05 -3.86
N ILE A 132 4.78 1.60 -4.89
CA ILE A 132 4.98 2.99 -5.30
C ILE A 132 4.58 3.95 -4.17
N LEU A 133 3.41 3.75 -3.57
CA LEU A 133 2.94 4.59 -2.48
C LEU A 133 3.83 4.47 -1.24
N GLU A 134 4.24 3.27 -0.90
CA GLU A 134 5.18 3.04 0.22
C GLU A 134 6.51 3.76 -0.02
N GLU A 135 7.06 3.68 -1.22
CA GLU A 135 8.29 4.38 -1.57
C GLU A 135 8.12 5.91 -1.46
N LEU A 136 7.02 6.45 -1.97
CA LEU A 136 6.72 7.88 -1.85
C LEU A 136 6.50 8.30 -0.40
N LEU A 137 5.86 7.48 0.41
CA LEU A 137 5.64 7.75 1.82
C LEU A 137 6.93 7.65 2.64
N PHE A 138 7.63 6.52 2.54
CA PHE A 138 8.82 6.28 3.35
C PHE A 138 10.00 7.10 2.88
N ARG A 139 10.35 7.04 1.60
CA ARG A 139 11.49 7.78 1.05
C ARG A 139 11.15 9.23 0.75
N GLY A 140 9.99 9.49 0.18
CA GLY A 140 9.56 10.84 -0.19
C GLY A 140 9.21 11.73 0.99
N ALA A 141 8.53 11.21 2.02
CA ALA A 141 8.03 12.01 3.13
C ALA A 141 8.74 11.72 4.45
N ILE A 142 8.73 10.48 4.93
CA ILE A 142 9.21 10.13 6.28
C ILE A 142 10.72 10.34 6.38
N THR A 143 11.49 9.82 5.43
CA THR A 143 12.95 9.95 5.44
C THR A 143 13.38 11.42 5.37
N LYS A 144 12.72 12.25 4.54
CA LYS A 144 13.00 13.70 4.48
C LYS A 144 12.79 14.39 5.83
N VAL A 145 11.70 14.05 6.52
CA VAL A 145 11.41 14.62 7.85
C VAL A 145 12.44 14.19 8.87
N LEU A 146 12.87 12.94 8.82
CA LEU A 146 13.89 12.42 9.73
C LEU A 146 15.26 13.07 9.47
N LEU A 147 15.69 13.17 8.20
CA LEU A 147 16.97 13.77 7.81
C LEU A 147 17.06 15.26 8.12
N LYS A 148 15.92 15.99 8.12
CA LYS A 148 15.90 17.40 8.57
C LYS A 148 16.17 17.54 10.07
N LYS A 149 15.89 16.51 10.86
CA LYS A 149 15.98 16.56 12.33
C LYS A 149 17.21 15.83 12.89
N TYR A 150 17.64 14.79 12.21
CA TYR A 150 18.76 13.95 12.62
C TYR A 150 19.83 14.00 11.51
N ASN A 151 21.05 14.43 11.86
CA ASN A 151 22.17 14.30 10.95
C ASN A 151 22.38 12.80 10.66
N PRO A 152 22.50 12.37 9.40
CA PRO A 152 22.90 11.00 9.13
C PRO A 152 24.28 10.80 9.74
N VAL A 153 24.38 9.91 10.70
CA VAL A 153 25.67 9.43 11.19
C VAL A 153 26.27 8.64 10.03
N VAL A 154 27.31 9.19 9.43
CA VAL A 154 28.13 8.53 8.43
C VAL A 154 29.02 7.54 9.15
#